data_1561c0f21328491102ca4aecc8ae9858
#
_entry.id   1561c0f21328491102ca4aecc8ae9858
#
_cell.length_a   1.000
_cell.length_b   1.000
_cell.length_c   1.000
_cell.angle_alpha   90.00
_cell.angle_beta   90.00
_cell.angle_gamma   90.00
#
_symmetry.space_group_name_H-M   'P 1'
#
loop_
_entity.id
_entity.type
_entity.pdbx_description
1 polymer ?
#
loop_
_entity_poly.entity_id
_entity_poly.type
_entity_poly.pdbx_seq_one_letter_code
_entity_poly.pdbx_strand_id
1 'polypeptide(L)'
;MIRTGAFQVAAFWLAALATAAPAAPLTRDLGDGLTYVRIRDLPADLPGGAAVPGQTLILDFRYLVAGRDAAATLLAWVEFRANARSPLFLLANRETGADLNAVLRRVSRGKGCVVIGVPGPGFEPQLAAKSEPAAEREAYSALERGEPVMSLLTENPGKARLDEASLNHPPAEEEDAPAADAVKPAPPIDAALQRAFHLHRSLRALRRL
;
A
#
# COMPACT_ATOMS: atom_id res chain seq x y z
N MET A 1 -46.21 11.42 -65.21
CA MET A 1 -46.00 10.41 -64.15
C MET A 1 -44.53 10.51 -63.71
N ILE A 2 -44.24 11.22 -62.65
CA ILE A 2 -42.89 11.43 -62.17
C ILE A 2 -42.78 10.65 -60.84
N ARG A 3 -41.93 9.64 -60.73
CA ARG A 3 -41.67 8.85 -59.51
C ARG A 3 -40.50 9.50 -58.78
N THR A 4 -40.77 10.10 -57.64
CA THR A 4 -39.80 10.63 -56.70
C THR A 4 -39.29 9.47 -55.85
N GLY A 5 -37.99 9.12 -56.02
CA GLY A 5 -37.31 8.16 -55.15
C GLY A 5 -36.77 8.85 -53.89
N ALA A 6 -37.20 8.38 -52.74
CA ALA A 6 -36.69 8.82 -51.47
C ALA A 6 -35.35 8.12 -51.15
N PHE A 7 -34.26 8.90 -51.03
CA PHE A 7 -32.95 8.43 -50.52
C PHE A 7 -33.01 8.45 -48.98
N GLN A 8 -33.01 7.24 -48.37
CA GLN A 8 -32.78 7.10 -46.94
C GLN A 8 -31.26 7.15 -46.65
N VAL A 9 -30.81 8.20 -46.02
CA VAL A 9 -29.44 8.31 -45.48
C VAL A 9 -29.42 7.63 -44.12
N ALA A 10 -28.84 6.43 -44.05
CA ALA A 10 -28.58 5.74 -42.80
C ALA A 10 -27.34 6.38 -42.14
N ALA A 11 -27.53 7.15 -41.10
CA ALA A 11 -26.46 7.70 -40.27
C ALA A 11 -25.94 6.59 -39.36
N PHE A 12 -24.76 6.06 -39.64
CA PHE A 12 -24.00 5.16 -38.76
C PHE A 12 -23.36 5.99 -37.63
N TRP A 13 -23.91 5.87 -36.42
CA TRP A 13 -23.26 6.34 -35.23
C TRP A 13 -22.14 5.36 -34.84
N LEU A 14 -20.88 5.71 -35.13
CA LEU A 14 -19.73 5.03 -34.58
C LEU A 14 -19.62 5.45 -33.11
N ALA A 15 -20.11 4.63 -32.19
CA ALA A 15 -19.80 4.78 -30.77
C ALA A 15 -18.31 4.43 -30.55
N ALA A 16 -17.48 5.47 -30.43
CA ALA A 16 -16.10 5.31 -29.99
C ALA A 16 -16.11 4.81 -28.54
N LEU A 17 -15.90 3.50 -28.35
CA LEU A 17 -15.57 2.92 -27.06
C LEU A 17 -14.21 3.45 -26.66
N ALA A 18 -14.18 4.52 -25.88
CA ALA A 18 -12.98 4.97 -25.21
C ALA A 18 -12.58 3.88 -24.21
N THR A 19 -11.66 3.02 -24.59
CA THR A 19 -10.98 2.10 -23.67
C THR A 19 -10.19 2.98 -22.70
N ALA A 20 -10.69 3.13 -21.46
CA ALA A 20 -9.95 3.79 -20.40
C ALA A 20 -8.63 3.03 -20.24
N ALA A 21 -7.51 3.70 -20.49
CA ALA A 21 -6.20 3.14 -20.21
C ALA A 21 -6.13 2.75 -18.72
N PRO A 22 -5.62 1.56 -18.38
CA PRO A 22 -5.47 1.18 -16.99
C PRO A 22 -4.66 2.25 -16.25
N ALA A 23 -5.16 2.69 -15.11
CA ALA A 23 -4.47 3.68 -14.30
C ALA A 23 -3.12 3.11 -13.87
N ALA A 24 -2.03 3.86 -14.06
CA ALA A 24 -0.70 3.44 -13.63
C ALA A 24 -0.70 3.10 -12.13
N PRO A 25 0.09 2.09 -11.71
CA PRO A 25 0.17 1.71 -10.30
C PRO A 25 0.65 2.89 -9.44
N LEU A 26 0.09 3.02 -8.24
CA LEU A 26 0.54 4.03 -7.29
C LEU A 26 1.94 3.65 -6.80
N THR A 27 2.95 4.33 -7.32
CA THR A 27 4.36 4.13 -6.93
C THR A 27 4.86 5.35 -6.15
N ARG A 28 5.58 5.11 -5.04
CA ARG A 28 6.19 6.15 -4.21
C ARG A 28 7.59 5.73 -3.78
N ASP A 29 8.55 6.62 -3.97
CA ASP A 29 9.88 6.50 -3.37
C ASP A 29 9.78 6.94 -1.90
N LEU A 30 10.21 6.07 -0.98
CA LEU A 30 10.23 6.31 0.46
C LEU A 30 11.64 6.71 0.96
N GLY A 31 12.56 6.88 0.04
CA GLY A 31 13.96 7.16 0.33
C GLY A 31 14.78 5.90 0.68
N ASP A 32 16.09 6.07 0.73
CA ASP A 32 17.01 5.01 1.17
C ASP A 32 16.94 3.72 0.31
N GLY A 33 16.51 3.79 -0.95
CA GLY A 33 16.33 2.63 -1.82
C GLY A 33 15.08 1.81 -1.51
N LEU A 34 14.11 2.38 -0.78
CA LEU A 34 12.82 1.76 -0.49
C LEU A 34 11.75 2.34 -1.40
N THR A 35 11.09 1.50 -2.16
CA THR A 35 10.00 1.90 -3.06
C THR A 35 8.71 1.18 -2.67
N TYR A 36 7.63 1.92 -2.53
CA TYR A 36 6.28 1.42 -2.33
C TYR A 36 5.53 1.37 -3.67
N VAL A 37 4.87 0.24 -3.94
CA VAL A 37 4.02 0.04 -5.12
C VAL A 37 2.71 -0.59 -4.69
N ARG A 38 1.60 0.07 -4.98
CA ARG A 38 0.27 -0.51 -4.79
C ARG A 38 -0.13 -1.27 -6.03
N ILE A 39 -0.45 -2.54 -5.85
CA ILE A 39 -0.90 -3.44 -6.90
C ILE A 39 -2.43 -3.41 -6.95
N ARG A 40 -2.98 -3.03 -8.09
CA ARG A 40 -4.43 -3.01 -8.37
C ARG A 40 -4.82 -4.06 -9.39
N ASP A 41 -3.88 -4.35 -10.30
CA ASP A 41 -4.07 -5.35 -11.36
C ASP A 41 -2.83 -6.25 -11.48
N LEU A 42 -3.06 -7.56 -11.58
CA LEU A 42 -2.02 -8.55 -11.78
C LEU A 42 -2.17 -9.22 -13.15
N PRO A 43 -1.08 -9.34 -13.91
CA PRO A 43 0.32 -8.99 -13.57
C PRO A 43 0.75 -7.58 -13.98
N ALA A 44 -0.16 -6.75 -14.49
CA ALA A 44 0.16 -5.47 -15.15
C ALA A 44 0.94 -4.49 -14.26
N ASP A 45 0.65 -4.46 -12.96
CA ASP A 45 1.26 -3.53 -12.00
C ASP A 45 2.58 -4.05 -11.39
N LEU A 46 3.01 -5.26 -11.74
CA LEU A 46 4.27 -5.78 -11.22
C LEU A 46 5.46 -4.99 -11.80
N PRO A 47 6.37 -4.48 -10.94
CA PRO A 47 7.53 -3.74 -11.44
C PRO A 47 8.39 -4.58 -12.37
N GLY A 48 8.69 -4.04 -13.56
CA GLY A 48 9.57 -4.68 -14.52
C GLY A 48 11.04 -4.70 -14.08
N GLY A 49 11.86 -5.45 -14.80
CA GLY A 49 13.31 -5.52 -14.63
C GLY A 49 13.79 -6.45 -13.52
N ALA A 50 15.10 -6.63 -13.46
CA ALA A 50 15.77 -7.45 -12.45
C ALA A 50 15.83 -6.74 -11.10
N ALA A 51 16.06 -7.51 -10.03
CA ALA A 51 16.32 -6.96 -8.71
C ALA A 51 17.61 -6.12 -8.71
N VAL A 52 17.53 -4.92 -8.16
CA VAL A 52 18.70 -4.03 -8.00
C VAL A 52 19.22 -4.18 -6.59
N PRO A 53 20.51 -4.56 -6.40
CA PRO A 53 21.09 -4.68 -5.06
C PRO A 53 20.94 -3.39 -4.25
N GLY A 54 20.54 -3.52 -2.98
CA GLY A 54 20.28 -2.38 -2.10
C GLY A 54 18.91 -1.72 -2.29
N GLN A 55 18.11 -2.15 -3.27
CA GLN A 55 16.74 -1.69 -3.47
C GLN A 55 15.75 -2.68 -2.83
N THR A 56 14.87 -2.17 -2.00
CA THR A 56 13.76 -2.90 -1.40
C THR A 56 12.45 -2.46 -2.01
N LEU A 57 11.59 -3.40 -2.35
CA LEU A 57 10.23 -3.10 -2.83
C LEU A 57 9.21 -3.50 -1.77
N ILE A 58 8.26 -2.59 -1.52
CA ILE A 58 7.02 -2.88 -0.81
C ILE A 58 5.93 -3.03 -1.87
N LEU A 59 5.33 -4.21 -1.98
CA LEU A 59 4.18 -4.47 -2.85
C LEU A 59 2.94 -4.61 -1.98
N ASP A 60 1.96 -3.74 -2.22
CA ASP A 60 0.74 -3.71 -1.42
C ASP A 60 -0.40 -4.43 -2.15
N PHE A 61 -0.75 -5.62 -1.65
CA PHE A 61 -1.83 -6.49 -2.13
C PHE A 61 -3.08 -6.43 -1.26
N ARG A 62 -3.13 -5.54 -0.28
CA ARG A 62 -4.30 -5.42 0.60
C ARG A 62 -5.54 -5.13 -0.24
N TYR A 63 -6.63 -5.82 0.08
CA TYR A 63 -7.93 -5.72 -0.62
C TYR A 63 -7.92 -6.16 -2.09
N LEU A 64 -6.80 -6.68 -2.61
CA LEU A 64 -6.72 -7.18 -3.98
C LEU A 64 -7.29 -8.61 -4.07
N VAL A 65 -8.21 -8.81 -4.99
CA VAL A 65 -8.71 -10.12 -5.37
C VAL A 65 -8.23 -10.42 -6.78
N ALA A 66 -7.50 -11.52 -6.95
CA ALA A 66 -7.01 -11.96 -8.25
C ALA A 66 -7.26 -13.47 -8.41
N GLY A 67 -7.46 -13.89 -9.65
CA GLY A 67 -7.67 -15.30 -9.98
C GLY A 67 -6.36 -16.10 -9.96
N ARG A 68 -6.51 -17.41 -10.08
CA ARG A 68 -5.41 -18.39 -9.97
C ARG A 68 -4.25 -18.12 -10.93
N ASP A 69 -4.51 -17.75 -12.18
CA ASP A 69 -3.47 -17.51 -13.19
C ASP A 69 -2.63 -16.28 -12.86
N ALA A 70 -3.28 -15.20 -12.41
CA ALA A 70 -2.59 -14.01 -11.94
C ALA A 70 -1.76 -14.28 -10.68
N ALA A 71 -2.29 -15.08 -9.76
CA ALA A 71 -1.57 -15.51 -8.57
C ALA A 71 -0.36 -16.41 -8.92
N ALA A 72 -0.48 -17.30 -9.90
CA ALA A 72 0.64 -18.12 -10.39
C ALA A 72 1.73 -17.24 -11.05
N THR A 73 1.34 -16.23 -11.80
CA THR A 73 2.28 -15.25 -12.40
C THR A 73 3.02 -14.46 -11.31
N LEU A 74 2.31 -14.03 -10.25
CA LEU A 74 2.94 -13.40 -9.09
C LEU A 74 3.98 -14.33 -8.44
N LEU A 75 3.64 -15.61 -8.25
CA LEU A 75 4.57 -16.59 -7.68
C LEU A 75 5.87 -16.67 -8.46
N ALA A 76 5.77 -16.85 -9.79
CA ALA A 76 6.93 -16.93 -10.66
C ALA A 76 7.77 -15.63 -10.63
N TRP A 77 7.11 -14.48 -10.60
CA TRP A 77 7.76 -13.18 -10.51
C TRP A 77 8.51 -13.01 -9.17
N VAL A 78 7.90 -13.40 -8.05
CA VAL A 78 8.55 -13.34 -6.72
C VAL A 78 9.73 -14.29 -6.66
N GLU A 79 9.60 -15.54 -7.12
CA GLU A 79 10.69 -16.53 -7.15
C GLU A 79 11.87 -16.05 -8.00
N PHE A 80 11.63 -15.34 -9.08
CA PHE A 80 12.67 -14.75 -9.93
C PHE A 80 13.37 -13.56 -9.24
N ARG A 81 12.60 -12.70 -8.54
CA ARG A 81 13.09 -11.40 -8.05
C ARG A 81 13.56 -11.40 -6.60
N ALA A 82 12.98 -12.23 -5.74
CA ALA A 82 13.28 -12.22 -4.31
C ALA A 82 14.71 -12.71 -4.02
N ASN A 83 15.49 -11.89 -3.33
CA ASN A 83 16.79 -12.27 -2.82
C ASN A 83 17.15 -11.49 -1.54
N ALA A 84 18.15 -11.94 -0.81
CA ALA A 84 18.51 -11.37 0.49
C ALA A 84 19.07 -9.93 0.41
N ARG A 85 19.61 -9.53 -0.75
CA ARG A 85 20.17 -8.17 -0.94
C ARG A 85 19.18 -7.19 -1.55
N SER A 86 18.03 -7.67 -2.00
CA SER A 86 16.96 -6.88 -2.57
C SER A 86 15.62 -7.48 -2.12
N PRO A 87 15.30 -7.38 -0.82
CA PRO A 87 14.13 -8.04 -0.26
C PRO A 87 12.84 -7.45 -0.80
N LEU A 88 11.81 -8.29 -0.82
CA LEU A 88 10.44 -7.92 -1.13
C LEU A 88 9.62 -7.91 0.17
N PHE A 89 8.96 -6.81 0.46
CA PHE A 89 7.97 -6.72 1.53
C PHE A 89 6.59 -6.74 0.91
N LEU A 90 5.79 -7.74 1.25
CA LEU A 90 4.48 -7.98 0.67
C LEU A 90 3.42 -7.63 1.72
N LEU A 91 2.72 -6.50 1.52
CA LEU A 91 1.62 -6.12 2.39
C LEU A 91 0.36 -6.85 1.96
N ALA A 92 -0.30 -7.49 2.90
CA ALA A 92 -1.56 -8.18 2.68
C ALA A 92 -2.42 -8.17 3.95
N ASN A 93 -3.68 -8.51 3.81
CA ASN A 93 -4.61 -8.61 4.93
C ASN A 93 -5.62 -9.74 4.71
N ARG A 94 -6.54 -9.91 5.65
CA ARG A 94 -7.61 -10.93 5.58
C ARG A 94 -8.54 -10.77 4.37
N GLU A 95 -8.61 -9.58 3.77
CA GLU A 95 -9.44 -9.27 2.61
C GLU A 95 -8.69 -9.46 1.28
N THR A 96 -7.40 -9.77 1.33
CA THR A 96 -6.63 -10.22 0.16
C THR A 96 -7.19 -11.57 -0.32
N GLY A 97 -7.38 -11.72 -1.64
CA GLY A 97 -8.01 -12.88 -2.23
C GLY A 97 -7.35 -14.22 -1.85
N ALA A 98 -8.13 -15.29 -1.79
CA ALA A 98 -7.67 -16.60 -1.31
C ALA A 98 -6.50 -17.19 -2.13
N ASP A 99 -6.54 -17.07 -3.47
CA ASP A 99 -5.46 -17.55 -4.35
C ASP A 99 -4.16 -16.77 -4.11
N LEU A 100 -4.24 -15.45 -3.90
CA LEU A 100 -3.09 -14.64 -3.52
C LEU A 100 -2.55 -15.01 -2.14
N ASN A 101 -3.42 -15.19 -1.15
CA ASN A 101 -3.02 -15.64 0.19
C ASN A 101 -2.32 -16.99 0.17
N ALA A 102 -2.72 -17.91 -0.72
CA ALA A 102 -2.04 -19.19 -0.90
C ALA A 102 -0.60 -18.99 -1.42
N VAL A 103 -0.41 -18.09 -2.40
CA VAL A 103 0.91 -17.71 -2.92
C VAL A 103 1.75 -17.04 -1.83
N LEU A 104 1.19 -16.07 -1.10
CA LEU A 104 1.90 -15.35 -0.03
C LEU A 104 2.40 -16.29 1.06
N ARG A 105 1.59 -17.28 1.47
CA ARG A 105 2.02 -18.33 2.41
C ARG A 105 3.15 -19.21 1.85
N ARG A 106 3.20 -19.42 0.55
CA ARG A 106 4.29 -20.19 -0.10
C ARG A 106 5.58 -19.39 -0.13
N VAL A 107 5.54 -18.15 -0.63
CA VAL A 107 6.73 -17.30 -0.79
C VAL A 107 7.30 -16.83 0.54
N SER A 108 6.49 -16.74 1.59
CA SER A 108 6.94 -16.39 2.94
C SER A 108 7.95 -17.39 3.53
N ARG A 109 8.00 -18.60 3.02
CA ARG A 109 9.00 -19.63 3.42
C ARG A 109 10.32 -19.48 2.68
N GLY A 110 10.36 -18.63 1.65
CA GLY A 110 11.54 -18.37 0.84
C GLY A 110 12.46 -17.31 1.45
N LYS A 111 13.65 -17.18 0.88
CA LYS A 111 14.60 -16.12 1.26
C LYS A 111 14.31 -14.83 0.52
N GLY A 112 14.48 -13.69 1.19
CA GLY A 112 14.36 -12.38 0.56
C GLY A 112 12.91 -11.91 0.37
N CYS A 113 11.94 -12.54 1.03
CA CYS A 113 10.54 -12.15 0.99
C CYS A 113 9.96 -12.14 2.41
N VAL A 114 9.22 -11.07 2.77
CA VAL A 114 8.56 -10.95 4.07
C VAL A 114 7.12 -10.51 3.85
N VAL A 115 6.17 -11.31 4.34
CA VAL A 115 4.75 -10.97 4.33
C VAL A 115 4.41 -10.22 5.61
N ILE A 116 3.86 -9.02 5.47
CA ILE A 116 3.53 -8.09 6.56
C ILE A 116 2.05 -7.75 6.48
N GLY A 117 1.38 -7.68 7.61
CA GLY A 117 -0.03 -7.27 7.64
C GLY A 117 -0.71 -7.43 8.99
N VAL A 118 -1.97 -7.10 9.01
CA VAL A 118 -2.82 -7.29 10.20
C VAL A 118 -3.36 -8.72 10.19
N PRO A 119 -3.05 -9.54 11.20
CA PRO A 119 -3.54 -10.92 11.26
C PRO A 119 -5.07 -10.95 11.37
N GLY A 120 -5.66 -12.03 10.87
CA GLY A 120 -7.10 -12.23 10.93
C GLY A 120 -7.51 -13.62 10.45
N PRO A 121 -8.80 -13.94 10.45
CA PRO A 121 -9.29 -15.24 10.01
C PRO A 121 -8.76 -15.60 8.61
N GLY A 122 -8.05 -16.74 8.51
CA GLY A 122 -7.49 -17.23 7.24
C GLY A 122 -6.23 -16.54 6.74
N PHE A 123 -5.73 -15.52 7.46
CA PHE A 123 -4.51 -14.81 7.10
C PHE A 123 -3.59 -14.62 8.31
N GLU A 124 -2.38 -15.17 8.23
CA GLU A 124 -1.33 -15.04 9.24
C GLU A 124 -0.04 -14.57 8.55
N PRO A 125 0.36 -13.30 8.76
CA PRO A 125 1.58 -12.75 8.18
C PRO A 125 2.82 -13.22 8.96
N GLN A 126 4.01 -13.19 8.34
CA GLN A 126 5.28 -13.42 9.04
C GLN A 126 5.59 -12.30 10.05
N LEU A 127 5.23 -11.07 9.70
CA LEU A 127 5.40 -9.91 10.56
C LEU A 127 4.05 -9.24 10.78
N ALA A 128 3.49 -9.46 11.96
CA ALA A 128 2.21 -8.90 12.32
C ALA A 128 2.29 -7.40 12.58
N ALA A 129 1.37 -6.65 11.99
CA ALA A 129 1.07 -5.27 12.35
C ALA A 129 -0.15 -5.24 13.27
N LYS A 130 -0.17 -4.35 14.25
CA LYS A 130 -1.32 -4.15 15.15
C LYS A 130 -2.12 -2.96 14.66
N SER A 131 -3.30 -3.20 14.14
CA SER A 131 -4.26 -2.19 13.73
C SER A 131 -5.66 -2.74 13.78
N GLU A 132 -6.62 -1.88 14.07
CA GLU A 132 -8.02 -2.20 13.89
C GLU A 132 -8.38 -2.19 12.39
N PRO A 133 -9.29 -3.08 11.92
CA PRO A 133 -9.63 -3.16 10.50
C PRO A 133 -10.13 -1.85 9.89
N ALA A 134 -10.87 -1.06 10.67
CA ALA A 134 -11.35 0.25 10.21
C ALA A 134 -10.19 1.25 10.02
N ALA A 135 -9.23 1.28 10.95
CA ALA A 135 -8.05 2.14 10.88
C ALA A 135 -7.12 1.71 9.72
N GLU A 136 -6.95 0.40 9.49
CA GLU A 136 -6.19 -0.11 8.34
C GLU A 136 -6.82 0.35 7.02
N ARG A 137 -8.15 0.22 6.89
CA ARG A 137 -8.87 0.63 5.68
C ARG A 137 -8.81 2.15 5.47
N GLU A 138 -8.92 2.92 6.55
CA GLU A 138 -8.81 4.38 6.48
C GLU A 138 -7.41 4.82 6.01
N ALA A 139 -6.34 4.24 6.57
CA ALA A 139 -4.98 4.51 6.15
C ALA A 139 -4.73 4.09 4.69
N TYR A 140 -5.26 2.92 4.28
CA TYR A 140 -5.20 2.48 2.89
C TYR A 140 -5.90 3.46 1.95
N SER A 141 -7.08 3.94 2.32
CA SER A 141 -7.86 4.90 1.52
C SER A 141 -7.26 6.31 1.51
N ALA A 142 -6.54 6.69 2.57
CA ALA A 142 -5.86 7.99 2.65
C ALA A 142 -4.81 8.13 1.53
N LEU A 143 -4.08 7.06 1.21
CA LEU A 143 -3.16 7.04 0.07
C LEU A 143 -3.87 7.26 -1.28
N GLU A 144 -5.09 6.77 -1.43
CA GLU A 144 -5.88 6.99 -2.66
C GLU A 144 -6.34 8.45 -2.79
N ARG A 145 -6.64 9.09 -1.67
CA ARG A 145 -6.97 10.51 -1.62
C ARG A 145 -5.77 11.43 -1.85
N GLY A 146 -4.55 10.86 -2.01
CA GLY A 146 -3.33 11.60 -2.27
C GLY A 146 -2.60 12.08 -1.02
N GLU A 147 -2.94 11.55 0.16
CA GLU A 147 -2.18 11.83 1.38
C GLU A 147 -0.71 11.41 1.21
N PRO A 148 0.24 12.23 1.68
CA PRO A 148 1.65 11.87 1.61
C PRO A 148 1.92 10.58 2.38
N VAL A 149 2.63 9.62 1.78
CA VAL A 149 2.95 8.34 2.43
C VAL A 149 3.66 8.57 3.77
N MET A 150 4.54 9.54 3.85
CA MET A 150 5.30 9.84 5.06
C MET A 150 4.41 10.31 6.22
N SER A 151 3.27 10.95 5.94
CA SER A 151 2.33 11.36 7.00
C SER A 151 1.62 10.16 7.65
N LEU A 152 1.54 9.02 6.94
CA LEU A 152 0.98 7.77 7.44
C LEU A 152 1.99 6.90 8.20
N LEU A 153 3.27 7.30 8.19
CA LEU A 153 4.38 6.60 8.86
C LEU A 153 4.83 7.30 10.14
N THR A 154 4.38 8.52 10.39
CA THR A 154 4.78 9.26 11.58
C THR A 154 4.08 8.71 12.81
N GLU A 155 4.87 8.24 13.76
CA GLU A 155 4.40 8.03 15.11
C GLU A 155 3.78 9.35 15.60
N ASN A 156 2.59 9.21 16.16
CA ASN A 156 1.73 10.25 16.67
C ASN A 156 2.54 11.44 17.23
N PRO A 157 2.43 12.66 16.66
CA PRO A 157 3.06 13.86 17.21
C PRO A 157 2.57 14.20 18.62
N GLY A 158 1.52 13.50 19.08
CA GLY A 158 0.96 13.66 20.42
C GLY A 158 1.60 12.80 21.51
N LYS A 159 2.71 12.13 21.30
CA LYS A 159 3.50 11.63 22.41
C LYS A 159 4.12 12.85 23.08
N ALA A 160 3.35 13.45 24.01
CA ALA A 160 3.89 14.47 24.88
C ALA A 160 5.24 13.95 25.40
N ARG A 161 6.32 14.62 25.04
CA ARG A 161 7.58 14.46 25.78
C ARG A 161 7.21 14.78 27.22
N LEU A 162 7.07 13.74 28.03
CA LEU A 162 7.08 13.87 29.45
C LEU A 162 8.56 14.14 29.82
N ASP A 163 9.03 15.33 29.49
CA ASP A 163 10.26 15.85 30.02
C ASP A 163 9.99 16.03 31.53
N GLU A 164 10.91 15.57 32.37
CA GLU A 164 10.82 15.74 33.83
C GLU A 164 10.52 17.20 34.22
N ALA A 165 10.84 18.16 33.35
CA ALA A 165 10.51 19.57 33.51
C ALA A 165 8.97 19.83 33.48
N SER A 166 8.17 19.03 32.76
CA SER A 166 6.71 19.22 32.72
C SER A 166 6.00 18.64 33.94
N LEU A 167 6.65 17.77 34.70
CA LEU A 167 6.11 17.19 35.95
C LEU A 167 6.20 18.17 37.13
N ASN A 168 7.04 19.20 37.04
CA ASN A 168 7.26 20.15 38.13
C ASN A 168 6.52 21.48 37.99
N HIS A 169 5.70 21.66 36.95
CA HIS A 169 4.84 22.83 36.80
C HIS A 169 3.39 22.39 37.01
N PRO A 170 2.72 22.85 38.08
CA PRO A 170 1.28 22.70 38.21
C PRO A 170 0.61 23.39 37.01
N PRO A 171 -0.49 22.84 36.46
CA PRO A 171 -1.19 23.50 35.38
C PRO A 171 -1.60 24.90 35.85
N ALA A 172 -1.07 25.94 35.18
CA ALA A 172 -1.61 27.28 35.32
C ALA A 172 -3.08 27.22 34.87
N GLU A 173 -3.96 27.75 35.69
CA GLU A 173 -5.39 27.91 35.37
C GLU A 173 -5.49 28.65 34.04
N GLU A 174 -5.92 27.92 32.98
CA GLU A 174 -6.13 28.48 31.67
C GLU A 174 -7.40 29.32 31.71
N GLU A 175 -7.27 30.59 32.05
CA GLU A 175 -8.23 31.63 31.72
C GLU A 175 -8.05 31.96 30.20
N ASP A 176 -9.16 31.82 29.44
CA ASP A 176 -9.35 32.29 28.07
C ASP A 176 -8.38 31.78 26.99
N ALA A 177 -8.51 30.50 26.62
CA ALA A 177 -8.04 30.05 25.32
C ALA A 177 -9.01 30.54 24.20
N PRO A 178 -8.51 31.24 23.15
CA PRO A 178 -9.36 31.60 22.01
C PRO A 178 -9.89 30.32 21.37
N ALA A 179 -11.15 30.39 20.89
CA ALA A 179 -11.91 29.30 20.31
C ALA A 179 -11.05 28.41 19.43
N ALA A 180 -11.02 27.13 19.79
CA ALA A 180 -10.23 26.11 19.11
C ALA A 180 -10.50 26.13 17.61
N ASP A 181 -9.54 26.57 16.81
CA ASP A 181 -9.46 26.21 15.41
C ASP A 181 -9.67 24.72 15.33
N ALA A 182 -10.64 24.28 14.51
CA ALA A 182 -11.02 22.89 14.38
C ALA A 182 -9.77 22.07 14.12
N VAL A 183 -9.29 21.37 15.17
CA VAL A 183 -8.09 20.53 15.11
C VAL A 183 -8.32 19.52 14.00
N LYS A 184 -7.66 19.72 12.86
CA LYS A 184 -7.71 18.76 11.77
C LYS A 184 -7.32 17.39 12.34
N PRO A 185 -8.17 16.37 12.23
CA PRO A 185 -7.87 15.06 12.80
C PRO A 185 -6.50 14.59 12.28
N ALA A 186 -5.69 14.06 13.18
CA ALA A 186 -4.38 13.52 12.81
C ALA A 186 -4.56 12.46 11.70
N PRO A 187 -3.68 12.42 10.68
CA PRO A 187 -3.77 11.43 9.63
C PRO A 187 -3.69 10.01 10.23
N PRO A 188 -4.44 9.05 9.67
CA PRO A 188 -4.42 7.68 10.16
C PRO A 188 -3.04 7.06 9.94
N ILE A 189 -2.57 6.28 10.91
CA ILE A 189 -1.28 5.58 10.81
C ILE A 189 -1.47 4.26 10.05
N ASP A 190 -0.69 4.03 8.99
CA ASP A 190 -0.62 2.74 8.31
C ASP A 190 0.37 1.81 9.03
N ALA A 191 -0.12 1.02 9.97
CA ALA A 191 0.70 0.17 10.81
C ALA A 191 1.46 -0.91 10.01
N ALA A 192 0.90 -1.44 8.92
CA ALA A 192 1.56 -2.43 8.08
C ALA A 192 2.71 -1.80 7.29
N LEU A 193 2.47 -0.65 6.68
CA LEU A 193 3.47 0.11 5.94
C LEU A 193 4.58 0.62 6.88
N GLN A 194 4.22 1.10 8.06
CA GLN A 194 5.17 1.52 9.09
C GLN A 194 6.08 0.35 9.53
N ARG A 195 5.52 -0.85 9.68
CA ARG A 195 6.30 -2.05 10.00
C ARG A 195 7.31 -2.37 8.90
N ALA A 196 6.90 -2.30 7.63
CA ALA A 196 7.79 -2.49 6.47
C ALA A 196 8.92 -1.45 6.46
N PHE A 197 8.59 -0.18 6.68
CA PHE A 197 9.54 0.91 6.74
C PHE A 197 10.58 0.72 7.85
N HIS A 198 10.15 0.36 9.06
CA HIS A 198 11.06 0.10 10.20
C HIS A 198 11.94 -1.12 9.95
N LEU A 199 11.40 -2.19 9.34
CA LEU A 199 12.19 -3.37 8.99
C LEU A 199 13.29 -3.01 7.99
N HIS A 200 12.96 -2.23 6.94
CA HIS A 200 13.95 -1.76 5.97
C HIS A 200 15.08 -0.98 6.63
N ARG A 201 14.75 0.00 7.48
CA ARG A 201 15.75 0.80 8.21
C ARG A 201 16.63 -0.06 9.11
N SER A 202 16.05 -1.06 9.77
CA SER A 202 16.79 -2.01 10.62
C SER A 202 17.77 -2.86 9.80
N LEU A 203 17.34 -3.37 8.64
CA LEU A 203 18.20 -4.16 7.75
C LEU A 203 19.37 -3.33 7.21
N ARG A 204 19.12 -2.06 6.86
CA ARG A 204 20.19 -1.14 6.44
C ARG A 204 21.17 -0.85 7.57
N ALA A 205 20.69 -0.56 8.76
CA ALA A 205 21.54 -0.31 9.93
C ALA A 205 22.44 -1.51 10.25
N LEU A 206 21.95 -2.72 10.03
CA LEU A 206 22.69 -3.97 10.18
C LEU A 206 23.56 -4.33 8.96
N ARG A 207 23.61 -3.49 7.93
CA ARG A 207 24.33 -3.73 6.66
C ARG A 207 23.94 -5.06 6.01
N ARG A 208 22.62 -5.38 6.03
CA ARG A 208 22.05 -6.60 5.43
C ARG A 208 21.44 -6.35 4.04
N LEU A 209 21.43 -5.12 3.57
CA LEU A 209 21.00 -4.70 2.24
C LEU A 209 22.17 -4.26 1.38
#